data_8d90c3bd633bd036caae81a7385723d9
#
_entry.id   8d90c3bd633bd036caae81a7385723d9
#
_cell.length_a   1.000
_cell.length_b   1.000
_cell.length_c   1.000
_cell.angle_alpha   90.00
_cell.angle_beta   90.00
_cell.angle_gamma   90.00
#
_symmetry.space_group_name_H-M   'P 1'
#
loop_
_entity.id
_entity.type
_entity.pdbx_description
1 polymer ?
#
loop_
_entity_poly.entity_id
_entity_poly.type
_entity_poly.pdbx_seq_one_letter_code
_entity_poly.pdbx_strand_id
1 'polypeptide(L)'
;MKINSLEFENFRSFDRAELRLDGKSTVIFGANGTGKTSVLKGVNLLYANIINQIVNRKELKQNFNLELDDIKYGKMQTKIKADFYIEDKQITYHRSMVRKTGKRLHDLAALKNIADLFHEKYVDDEQQENIPIFVNYGTNRLVLDIPMRIRNRHIFDIYLNVAEDSLPL
;
A
#
# COMPACT_ATOMS: atom_id res chain seq x y z
N MET A 1 -12.29 5.11 -2.29
CA MET A 1 -10.96 5.59 -1.81
C MET A 1 -10.11 6.02 -2.99
N LYS A 2 -9.48 7.20 -2.95
CA LYS A 2 -8.63 7.76 -4.00
C LYS A 2 -7.35 8.32 -3.39
N ILE A 3 -6.23 8.22 -4.12
CA ILE A 3 -4.98 8.89 -3.70
C ILE A 3 -4.97 10.30 -4.29
N ASN A 4 -4.76 11.30 -3.45
CA ASN A 4 -4.61 12.68 -3.86
C ASN A 4 -3.14 13.04 -4.14
N SER A 5 -2.26 12.69 -3.22
CA SER A 5 -0.82 12.91 -3.36
C SER A 5 0.01 11.78 -2.77
N LEU A 6 1.23 11.65 -3.26
CA LEU A 6 2.27 10.77 -2.75
C LEU A 6 3.53 11.58 -2.51
N GLU A 7 4.16 11.39 -1.36
CA GLU A 7 5.45 11.98 -1.04
C GLU A 7 6.44 10.89 -0.65
N PHE A 8 7.65 11.01 -1.16
CA PHE A 8 8.79 10.14 -0.86
C PHE A 8 9.95 10.97 -0.36
N GLU A 9 10.54 10.57 0.74
CA GLU A 9 11.75 11.18 1.31
C GLU A 9 12.80 10.09 1.54
N ASN A 10 13.95 10.26 0.93
CA ASN A 10 15.08 9.31 0.99
C ASN A 10 14.65 7.86 0.69
N PHE A 11 13.76 7.68 -0.26
CA PHE A 11 13.18 6.39 -0.62
C PHE A 11 13.80 5.88 -1.91
N ARG A 12 14.56 4.80 -1.84
CA ARG A 12 15.24 4.16 -2.96
C ARG A 12 16.08 5.15 -3.79
N SER A 13 15.64 5.50 -5.00
CA SER A 13 16.34 6.47 -5.86
C SER A 13 16.04 7.94 -5.50
N PHE A 14 14.98 8.22 -4.76
CA PHE A 14 14.53 9.57 -4.49
C PHE A 14 15.20 10.17 -3.24
N ASP A 15 15.72 11.39 -3.32
CA ASP A 15 15.96 12.23 -2.14
C ASP A 15 14.65 12.80 -1.64
N ARG A 16 13.90 13.40 -2.56
CA ARG A 16 12.54 13.86 -2.34
C ARG A 16 11.79 13.80 -3.66
N ALA A 17 10.58 13.26 -3.63
CA ALA A 17 9.66 13.28 -4.75
C ALA A 17 8.25 13.50 -4.24
N GLU A 18 7.49 14.31 -4.97
CA GLU A 18 6.07 14.55 -4.71
C GLU A 18 5.30 14.34 -6.01
N LEU A 19 4.24 13.56 -5.95
CA LEU A 19 3.34 13.32 -7.06
C LEU A 19 1.93 13.72 -6.65
N ARG A 20 1.32 14.60 -7.44
CA ARG A 20 -0.09 14.96 -7.30
C ARG A 20 -0.91 14.13 -8.27
N LEU A 21 -1.82 13.35 -7.75
CA LEU A 21 -2.64 12.41 -8.51
C LEU A 21 -4.10 12.88 -8.61
N ASP A 22 -4.53 13.73 -7.70
CA ASP A 22 -5.87 14.33 -7.63
C ASP A 22 -7.00 13.28 -7.74
N GLY A 23 -6.73 12.07 -7.28
CA GLY A 23 -7.66 10.93 -7.36
C GLY A 23 -7.97 10.47 -8.80
N LYS A 24 -7.12 10.81 -9.76
CA LYS A 24 -7.29 10.49 -11.19
C LYS A 24 -6.43 9.31 -11.61
N SER A 25 -6.81 8.66 -12.71
CA SER A 25 -5.96 7.68 -13.36
C SER A 25 -4.67 8.35 -13.82
N THR A 26 -3.53 7.75 -13.47
CA THR A 26 -2.20 8.34 -13.70
C THR A 26 -1.32 7.36 -14.43
N VAL A 27 -0.62 7.84 -15.46
CA VAL A 27 0.39 7.07 -16.19
C VAL A 27 1.78 7.63 -15.85
N ILE A 28 2.67 6.75 -15.38
CA ILE A 28 4.05 7.10 -15.07
C ILE A 28 4.94 6.56 -16.18
N PHE A 29 5.61 7.44 -16.90
CA PHE A 29 6.54 7.10 -17.98
C PHE A 29 7.90 7.73 -17.78
N GLY A 30 8.91 7.22 -18.46
CA GLY A 30 10.31 7.72 -18.38
C GLY A 30 11.31 6.61 -18.68
N ALA A 31 12.60 6.98 -18.76
CA ALA A 31 13.71 6.07 -19.00
C ALA A 31 13.84 4.99 -17.90
N ASN A 32 14.57 3.92 -18.17
CA ASN A 32 14.86 2.90 -17.15
C ASN A 32 15.72 3.51 -16.02
N GLY A 33 15.46 3.07 -14.79
CA GLY A 33 16.18 3.59 -13.62
C GLY A 33 15.61 4.88 -13.01
N THR A 34 14.63 5.55 -13.64
CA THR A 34 14.07 6.82 -13.12
C THR A 34 13.17 6.70 -11.89
N GLY A 35 12.98 5.49 -11.36
CA GLY A 35 12.22 5.29 -10.12
C GLY A 35 10.74 4.94 -10.30
N LYS A 36 10.26 4.66 -11.53
CA LYS A 36 8.86 4.26 -11.78
C LYS A 36 8.40 3.11 -10.88
N THR A 37 9.19 2.04 -10.83
CA THR A 37 8.92 0.88 -9.97
C THR A 37 8.98 1.23 -8.49
N SER A 38 9.83 2.20 -8.11
CA SER A 38 9.90 2.68 -6.72
C SER A 38 8.61 3.38 -6.29
N VAL A 39 7.98 4.15 -7.18
CA VAL A 39 6.67 4.75 -6.90
C VAL A 39 5.63 3.66 -6.65
N LEU A 40 5.55 2.65 -7.54
CA LEU A 40 4.60 1.54 -7.38
C LEU A 40 4.86 0.76 -6.08
N LYS A 41 6.13 0.48 -5.75
CA LYS A 41 6.49 -0.16 -4.48
C LYS A 41 6.03 0.68 -3.28
N GLY A 42 6.21 1.99 -3.32
CA GLY A 42 5.73 2.90 -2.27
C GLY A 42 4.22 2.85 -2.07
N VAL A 43 3.46 2.85 -3.17
CA VAL A 43 2.01 2.69 -3.14
C VAL A 43 1.63 1.35 -2.49
N ASN A 44 2.26 0.25 -2.92
CA ASN A 44 2.00 -1.07 -2.35
C ASN A 44 2.27 -1.14 -0.86
N LEU A 45 3.39 -0.57 -0.41
CA LEU A 45 3.76 -0.52 1.00
C LEU A 45 2.72 0.23 1.84
N LEU A 46 2.14 1.31 1.32
CA LEU A 46 1.08 2.05 2.02
C LEU A 46 -0.22 1.25 2.07
N TYR A 47 -0.67 0.72 0.94
CA TYR A 47 -1.92 -0.04 0.86
C TYR A 47 -1.89 -1.34 1.65
N ALA A 48 -0.77 -2.05 1.66
CA ALA A 48 -0.64 -3.30 2.41
C ALA A 48 -0.98 -3.15 3.89
N ASN A 49 -0.53 -2.08 4.54
CA ASN A 49 -0.87 -1.84 5.93
C ASN A 49 -2.33 -1.43 6.13
N ILE A 50 -2.88 -0.64 5.19
CA ILE A 50 -4.30 -0.26 5.22
C ILE A 50 -5.16 -1.53 5.13
N ILE A 51 -4.87 -2.40 4.16
CA ILE A 51 -5.59 -3.67 3.99
C ILE A 51 -5.47 -4.54 5.24
N ASN A 52 -4.25 -4.67 5.77
CA ASN A 52 -4.02 -5.45 6.98
C ASN A 52 -4.85 -4.96 8.17
N GLN A 53 -4.98 -3.65 8.31
CA GLN A 53 -5.78 -3.06 9.38
C GLN A 53 -7.28 -3.28 9.18
N ILE A 54 -7.76 -3.15 7.94
CA ILE A 54 -9.18 -3.41 7.60
C ILE A 54 -9.55 -4.86 7.87
N VAL A 55 -8.68 -5.81 7.51
CA VAL A 55 -8.94 -7.26 7.64
C VAL A 55 -8.68 -7.77 9.06
N ASN A 56 -8.19 -6.92 9.98
CA ASN A 56 -7.81 -7.30 11.35
C ASN A 56 -6.86 -8.51 11.44
N ARG A 57 -6.05 -8.74 10.41
CA ARG A 57 -5.06 -9.83 10.41
C ARG A 57 -3.73 -9.34 10.97
N LYS A 58 -3.25 -10.03 11.99
CA LYS A 58 -1.96 -9.74 12.64
C LYS A 58 -0.75 -9.99 11.74
N GLU A 59 -0.92 -10.68 10.62
CA GLU A 59 0.18 -11.14 9.77
C GLU A 59 -0.13 -10.97 8.28
N LEU A 60 0.18 -9.79 7.72
CA LEU A 60 0.60 -9.76 6.32
C LEU A 60 2.05 -10.24 6.26
N LYS A 61 2.35 -11.10 5.28
CA LYS A 61 3.71 -11.63 5.05
C LYS A 61 4.73 -10.49 5.05
N GLN A 62 5.94 -10.77 5.50
CA GLN A 62 7.03 -9.80 5.72
C GLN A 62 7.34 -8.90 4.51
N ASN A 63 6.96 -9.31 3.31
CA ASN A 63 7.29 -8.64 2.04
C ASN A 63 6.61 -7.26 1.85
N PHE A 64 5.65 -6.90 2.69
CA PHE A 64 4.98 -5.59 2.66
C PHE A 64 5.50 -4.60 3.71
N ASN A 65 6.70 -4.84 4.22
CA ASN A 65 7.35 -3.93 5.15
C ASN A 65 8.45 -3.13 4.44
N LEU A 66 8.71 -1.93 4.97
CA LEU A 66 9.91 -1.19 4.60
C LEU A 66 11.15 -2.00 4.97
N GLU A 67 12.10 -2.07 4.06
CA GLU A 67 13.38 -2.76 4.21
C GLU A 67 14.54 -1.77 4.17
N LEU A 68 15.73 -2.23 4.58
CA LEU A 68 16.93 -1.39 4.59
C LEU A 68 17.28 -0.86 3.19
N ASP A 69 17.00 -1.65 2.16
CA ASP A 69 17.24 -1.30 0.75
C ASP A 69 16.23 -0.26 0.22
N ASP A 70 15.15 -0.02 0.94
CA ASP A 70 14.21 1.05 0.62
C ASP A 70 14.69 2.41 1.12
N ILE A 71 15.70 2.43 2.00
CA ILE A 71 16.35 3.66 2.43
C ILE A 71 17.44 4.01 1.42
N LYS A 72 17.36 5.19 0.82
CA LYS A 72 18.37 5.67 -0.13
C LYS A 72 19.78 5.52 0.43
N TYR A 73 20.72 5.12 -0.43
CA TYR A 73 22.13 4.97 -0.05
C TYR A 73 22.67 6.28 0.56
N GLY A 74 23.42 6.16 1.64
CA GLY A 74 23.96 7.30 2.39
C GLY A 74 22.97 8.03 3.30
N LYS A 75 21.68 7.60 3.33
CA LYS A 75 20.67 8.21 4.22
C LYS A 75 20.38 7.35 5.44
N MET A 76 19.99 8.01 6.51
CA MET A 76 19.75 7.36 7.80
C MET A 76 18.30 6.91 8.01
N GLN A 77 17.38 7.46 7.23
CA GLN A 77 15.96 7.15 7.32
C GLN A 77 15.26 7.38 5.99
N THR A 78 14.09 6.75 5.85
CA THR A 78 13.16 6.99 4.73
C THR A 78 11.77 7.26 5.27
N LYS A 79 10.98 8.01 4.50
CA LYS A 79 9.57 8.23 4.76
C LYS A 79 8.79 8.17 3.45
N ILE A 80 7.65 7.48 3.50
CA ILE A 80 6.65 7.48 2.44
C ILE A 80 5.33 7.97 3.04
N LYS A 81 4.63 8.83 2.32
CA LYS A 81 3.39 9.45 2.77
C LYS A 81 2.39 9.50 1.62
N ALA A 82 1.12 9.33 1.92
CA ALA A 82 0.04 9.57 0.99
C ALA A 82 -1.10 10.32 1.66
N ASP A 83 -1.75 11.17 0.88
CA ASP A 83 -3.03 11.75 1.22
C ASP A 83 -4.13 11.00 0.46
N PHE A 84 -5.08 10.47 1.20
CA PHE A 84 -6.21 9.72 0.67
C PHE A 84 -7.49 10.53 0.80
N TYR A 85 -8.33 10.48 -0.23
CA TYR A 85 -9.73 10.81 -0.12
C TYR A 85 -10.55 9.53 0.04
N ILE A 86 -11.26 9.45 1.14
CA ILE A 86 -12.24 8.40 1.42
C ILE A 86 -13.54 9.15 1.62
N GLU A 87 -14.42 9.09 0.60
CA GLU A 87 -15.59 9.96 0.50
C GLU A 87 -15.19 11.44 0.54
N ASP A 88 -15.74 12.20 1.49
CA ASP A 88 -15.46 13.62 1.68
C ASP A 88 -14.36 13.88 2.72
N LYS A 89 -13.75 12.82 3.26
CA LYS A 89 -12.69 12.94 4.27
C LYS A 89 -11.31 12.78 3.64
N GLN A 90 -10.44 13.73 3.95
CA GLN A 90 -9.02 13.62 3.61
C GLN A 90 -8.27 13.03 4.81
N ILE A 91 -7.53 11.96 4.58
CA ILE A 91 -6.70 11.31 5.59
C ILE A 91 -5.29 11.19 5.08
N THR A 92 -4.35 11.71 5.85
CA THR A 92 -2.92 11.56 5.60
C THR A 92 -2.41 10.33 6.34
N TYR A 93 -1.73 9.43 5.62
CA TYR A 93 -1.08 8.27 6.20
C TYR A 93 0.39 8.21 5.78
N HIS A 94 1.27 7.86 6.72
CA HIS A 94 2.69 7.73 6.42
C HIS A 94 3.33 6.52 7.08
N ARG A 95 4.44 6.10 6.49
CA ARG A 95 5.36 5.08 7.02
C ARG A 95 6.78 5.61 6.96
N SER A 96 7.59 5.22 7.94
CA SER A 96 9.01 5.54 7.96
C SER A 96 9.85 4.40 8.53
N MET A 97 11.14 4.41 8.21
CA MET A 97 12.10 3.45 8.74
C MET A 97 13.43 4.14 9.01
N VAL A 98 14.06 3.78 10.13
CA VAL A 98 15.38 4.27 10.55
C VAL A 98 16.42 3.18 10.35
N ARG A 99 17.48 3.45 9.59
CA ARG A 99 18.53 2.50 9.22
C ARG A 99 19.23 1.89 10.43
N LYS A 100 19.66 2.73 11.37
CA LYS A 100 20.48 2.30 12.52
C LYS A 100 19.78 1.27 13.41
N THR A 101 18.48 1.43 13.61
CA THR A 101 17.70 0.61 14.55
C THR A 101 16.82 -0.42 13.84
N GLY A 102 16.65 -0.33 12.54
CA GLY A 102 15.64 -1.10 11.81
C GLY A 102 14.20 -0.74 12.21
N LYS A 103 14.01 0.29 13.06
CA LYS A 103 12.70 0.66 13.58
C LYS A 103 11.81 1.17 12.46
N ARG A 104 10.66 0.53 12.33
CA ARG A 104 9.58 0.91 11.42
C ARG A 104 8.51 1.64 12.20
N LEU A 105 8.10 2.79 11.70
CA LEU A 105 7.04 3.62 12.28
C LEU A 105 5.94 3.82 11.25
N HIS A 106 4.71 3.80 11.70
CA HIS A 106 3.54 4.10 10.91
C HIS A 106 2.50 4.82 11.78
N ASP A 107 1.68 5.61 11.13
CA ASP A 107 0.63 6.35 11.82
C ASP A 107 -0.56 5.42 12.11
N LEU A 108 -0.59 4.88 13.33
CA LEU A 108 -1.64 3.97 13.80
C LEU A 108 -3.00 4.67 13.88
N ALA A 109 -3.03 5.95 14.22
CA ALA A 109 -4.28 6.70 14.31
C ALA A 109 -4.92 6.87 12.93
N ALA A 110 -4.13 7.24 11.93
CA ALA A 110 -4.60 7.33 10.55
C ALA A 110 -5.07 5.97 10.02
N LEU A 111 -4.32 4.89 10.29
CA LEU A 111 -4.73 3.54 9.90
C LEU A 111 -6.05 3.12 10.53
N LYS A 112 -6.22 3.38 11.83
CA LYS A 112 -7.47 3.08 12.52
C LYS A 112 -8.63 3.86 11.92
N ASN A 113 -8.46 5.16 11.70
CA ASN A 113 -9.50 6.00 11.09
C ASN A 113 -9.91 5.48 9.71
N ILE A 114 -8.94 5.06 8.88
CA ILE A 114 -9.24 4.47 7.58
C ILE A 114 -10.04 3.17 7.75
N ALA A 115 -9.61 2.28 8.65
CA ALA A 115 -10.28 1.01 8.87
C ALA A 115 -11.70 1.18 9.40
N ASP A 116 -11.89 2.09 10.37
CA ASP A 116 -13.20 2.38 10.96
C ASP A 116 -14.19 2.88 9.88
N LEU A 117 -13.75 3.77 8.98
CA LEU A 117 -14.57 4.22 7.85
C LEU A 117 -14.95 3.08 6.88
N PHE A 118 -14.03 2.13 6.67
CA PHE A 118 -14.32 0.97 5.84
C PHE A 118 -15.29 0.01 6.54
N HIS A 119 -15.13 -0.23 7.83
CA HIS A 119 -16.04 -1.08 8.59
C HIS A 119 -17.45 -0.50 8.67
N GLU A 120 -17.56 0.80 9.01
CA GLU A 120 -18.85 1.50 9.06
C GLU A 120 -19.61 1.37 7.74
N LYS A 121 -18.92 1.52 6.61
CA LYS A 121 -19.56 1.54 5.31
C LYS A 121 -19.84 0.15 4.71
N TYR A 122 -18.89 -0.78 4.85
CA TYR A 122 -18.92 -2.01 4.05
C TYR A 122 -19.17 -3.28 4.86
N VAL A 123 -19.14 -3.20 6.19
CA VAL A 123 -19.40 -4.34 7.07
C VAL A 123 -20.73 -4.17 7.79
N ASP A 124 -21.00 -2.96 8.28
CA ASP A 124 -22.18 -2.68 9.11
C ASP A 124 -23.39 -2.27 8.28
N ASP A 125 -23.21 -1.85 7.02
CA ASP A 125 -24.30 -1.53 6.10
C ASP A 125 -24.73 -2.81 5.34
N GLU A 126 -26.01 -3.17 5.44
CA GLU A 126 -26.61 -4.32 4.72
C GLU A 126 -26.57 -4.13 3.19
N GLN A 127 -26.36 -2.91 2.71
CA GLN A 127 -26.18 -2.57 1.31
C GLN A 127 -24.69 -2.59 0.93
N GLN A 128 -24.13 -3.78 0.73
CA GLN A 128 -22.74 -4.01 0.33
C GLN A 128 -22.43 -3.47 -1.10
N GLU A 129 -22.62 -2.19 -1.33
CA GLU A 129 -22.33 -1.60 -2.63
C GLU A 129 -20.85 -1.19 -2.75
N ASN A 130 -20.20 -1.64 -3.84
CA ASN A 130 -18.92 -1.09 -4.32
C ASN A 130 -17.72 -1.16 -3.37
N ILE A 131 -17.43 -2.33 -2.79
CA ILE A 131 -16.15 -2.53 -2.07
C ILE A 131 -14.99 -2.20 -3.03
N PRO A 132 -14.12 -1.24 -2.71
CA PRO A 132 -12.98 -0.92 -3.55
C PRO A 132 -12.02 -2.11 -3.63
N ILE A 133 -11.65 -2.48 -4.86
CA ILE A 133 -10.68 -3.55 -5.12
C ILE A 133 -9.31 -2.91 -5.32
N PHE A 134 -8.31 -3.43 -4.64
CA PHE A 134 -6.91 -3.08 -4.84
C PHE A 134 -6.21 -4.20 -5.61
N VAL A 135 -5.75 -3.90 -6.82
CA VAL A 135 -5.04 -4.84 -7.68
C VAL A 135 -3.66 -4.28 -8.02
N ASN A 136 -2.63 -5.06 -7.77
CA ASN A 136 -1.26 -4.72 -8.14
C ASN A 136 -0.69 -5.79 -9.09
N TYR A 137 -0.36 -5.38 -10.30
CA TYR A 137 0.35 -6.23 -11.24
C TYR A 137 1.86 -5.96 -11.14
N GLY A 138 2.59 -6.91 -10.59
CA GLY A 138 4.04 -6.88 -10.52
C GLY A 138 4.71 -6.99 -11.90
N THR A 139 6.01 -6.74 -11.94
CA THR A 139 6.82 -6.90 -13.16
C THR A 139 7.08 -8.36 -13.52
N ASN A 140 6.96 -9.26 -12.55
CA ASN A 140 7.09 -10.70 -12.77
C ASN A 140 5.77 -11.24 -13.31
N ARG A 141 5.72 -11.45 -14.61
CA ARG A 141 4.56 -12.03 -15.32
C ARG A 141 4.60 -13.57 -15.26
N LEU A 142 4.85 -14.15 -14.11
CA LEU A 142 4.69 -15.58 -13.93
C LEU A 142 3.20 -15.89 -13.86
N VAL A 143 2.75 -16.78 -14.73
CA VAL A 143 1.43 -17.40 -14.61
C VAL A 143 1.51 -18.34 -13.42
N LEU A 144 1.00 -17.92 -12.28
CA LEU A 144 0.91 -18.77 -11.10
C LEU A 144 -0.25 -19.76 -11.30
N ASP A 145 -0.02 -21.02 -10.98
CA ASP A 145 -1.09 -22.02 -10.90
C ASP A 145 -2.11 -21.58 -9.84
N ILE A 146 -3.34 -21.32 -10.28
CA ILE A 146 -4.44 -20.98 -9.40
C ILE A 146 -4.79 -22.21 -8.58
N PRO A 147 -4.63 -22.20 -7.24
CA PRO A 147 -5.02 -23.34 -6.42
C PRO A 147 -6.53 -23.57 -6.55
N MET A 148 -6.94 -24.70 -7.06
CA MET A 148 -8.34 -25.08 -7.31
C MET A 148 -9.14 -25.38 -6.02
N ARG A 149 -8.71 -24.94 -4.84
CA ARG A 149 -9.45 -25.14 -3.59
C ARG A 149 -10.14 -23.85 -3.15
N ILE A 150 -11.46 -23.84 -3.24
CA ILE A 150 -12.31 -22.81 -2.65
C ILE A 150 -12.27 -23.01 -1.12
N ARG A 151 -11.59 -22.11 -0.40
CA ARG A 151 -11.69 -21.99 1.06
C ARG A 151 -12.91 -21.12 1.38
N ASN A 152 -13.49 -21.28 2.58
CA ASN A 152 -14.52 -20.36 3.06
C ASN A 152 -14.00 -18.93 2.98
N ARG A 153 -14.62 -18.11 2.15
CA ARG A 153 -14.16 -16.74 1.86
C ARG A 153 -14.73 -15.77 2.89
N HIS A 154 -13.85 -15.03 3.53
CA HIS A 154 -14.23 -13.79 4.21
C HIS A 154 -14.38 -12.68 3.18
N ILE A 155 -15.23 -11.66 3.44
CA ILE A 155 -15.50 -10.56 2.51
C ILE A 155 -14.22 -9.83 2.05
N PHE A 156 -13.16 -9.84 2.87
CA PHE A 156 -11.86 -9.22 2.57
C PHE A 156 -10.80 -10.18 2.02
N ASP A 157 -11.10 -11.45 1.80
CA ASP A 157 -10.11 -12.43 1.28
C ASP A 157 -9.63 -12.09 -0.14
N ILE A 158 -10.40 -11.32 -0.89
CA ILE A 158 -10.04 -10.81 -2.22
C ILE A 158 -8.74 -10.00 -2.16
N TYR A 159 -8.58 -9.14 -1.15
CA TYR A 159 -7.38 -8.31 -1.01
C TYR A 159 -6.11 -9.12 -0.72
N LEU A 160 -6.26 -10.23 0.00
CA LEU A 160 -5.13 -11.07 0.38
C LEU A 160 -4.61 -11.89 -0.80
N ASN A 161 -5.50 -12.44 -1.61
CA ASN A 161 -5.10 -13.21 -2.78
C ASN A 161 -4.35 -12.34 -3.79
N VAL A 162 -4.85 -11.14 -4.07
CA VAL A 162 -4.21 -10.21 -5.00
C VAL A 162 -2.84 -9.73 -4.50
N ALA A 163 -2.68 -9.58 -3.18
CA ALA A 163 -1.40 -9.20 -2.59
C ALA A 163 -0.37 -10.35 -2.59
N GLU A 164 -0.83 -11.61 -2.42
CA GLU A 164 0.04 -12.80 -2.41
C GLU A 164 0.57 -13.16 -3.79
N ASP A 165 -0.21 -12.98 -4.86
CA ASP A 165 0.17 -13.30 -6.24
C ASP A 165 1.29 -12.38 -6.79
N SER A 166 1.64 -11.32 -6.07
CA SER A 166 2.72 -10.41 -6.45
C SER A 166 4.10 -10.79 -5.88
N LEU A 167 4.21 -11.91 -5.12
CA LEU A 167 5.44 -12.33 -4.47
C LEU A 167 6.22 -13.32 -5.34
N PRO A 168 7.54 -13.11 -5.54
CA PRO A 168 8.41 -14.17 -6.05
C PRO A 168 8.51 -15.28 -5.00
N LEU A 169 8.48 -16.53 -5.49
CA LEU A 169 8.83 -17.71 -4.71
C LEU A 169 10.28 -17.64 -4.23
#